data_7b4418222008c60e6f73ab5468d65899
#
_entry.id   7b4418222008c60e6f73ab5468d65899
#
_cell.length_a   1.000
_cell.length_b   1.000
_cell.length_c   1.000
_cell.angle_alpha   90.00
_cell.angle_beta   90.00
_cell.angle_gamma   90.00
#
_symmetry.space_group_name_H-M   'P 1'
#
loop_
_entity.id
_entity.type
_entity.pdbx_description
1 polymer ?
#
loop_
_entity_poly.entity_id
_entity_poly.type
_entity_poly.pdbx_seq_one_letter_code
_entity_poly.pdbx_strand_id
1 'polypeptide(L)'
;AKIGDTMTLQSFTEVIDAKLRYPNTALLYIEFDSSQFNGSIPQISCEPRGRVIRVPDTYDPETRSYSGTWTGAFKWAWTDNPAWIIYDLVVSDRFGLGHRLTAANIDKWTLYQVAQYCDQMVPDGKGGDGTEPRYTCNVYIQDRNDAYTVLRDFAAIFRGMTYWGGDQIVALADMPRDVDYSYTRANVVGGRFTYSSSTTKTRY
;
A
#
# COMPACT_ATOMS: atom_id res chain seq x y z
N ALA A 1 23.39 -13.80 -49.31
CA ALA A 1 24.07 -12.77 -48.55
C ALA A 1 25.52 -12.71 -49.02
N LYS A 2 26.04 -11.52 -49.41
CA LYS A 2 27.45 -11.34 -49.73
C LYS A 2 28.25 -11.39 -48.44
N ILE A 3 29.24 -12.25 -48.38
CA ILE A 3 30.17 -12.29 -47.26
C ILE A 3 31.07 -11.03 -47.35
N GLY A 4 31.04 -10.22 -46.31
CA GLY A 4 31.87 -9.03 -46.17
C GLY A 4 31.17 -7.68 -46.42
N ASP A 5 29.85 -7.67 -46.74
CA ASP A 5 29.10 -6.42 -46.82
C ASP A 5 28.65 -5.98 -45.42
N THR A 6 28.81 -4.68 -45.14
CA THR A 6 28.29 -4.07 -43.90
C THR A 6 26.79 -3.93 -44.06
N MET A 7 26.02 -4.45 -43.10
CA MET A 7 24.58 -4.31 -43.03
C MET A 7 24.24 -3.47 -41.81
N THR A 8 23.50 -2.41 -42.03
CA THR A 8 22.94 -1.60 -40.93
C THR A 8 21.49 -1.97 -40.73
N LEU A 9 21.15 -2.53 -39.57
CA LEU A 9 19.80 -2.78 -39.20
C LEU A 9 19.17 -1.47 -38.69
N GLN A 10 18.23 -0.91 -39.45
CA GLN A 10 17.57 0.34 -39.10
C GLN A 10 16.31 0.09 -38.27
N SER A 11 15.60 -0.98 -38.57
CA SER A 11 14.42 -1.36 -37.79
C SER A 11 14.18 -2.86 -37.85
N PHE A 12 13.58 -3.38 -36.83
CA PHE A 12 13.10 -4.76 -36.74
C PHE A 12 11.60 -4.72 -36.42
N THR A 13 10.77 -5.38 -37.22
CA THR A 13 9.36 -5.51 -36.97
C THR A 13 8.97 -6.97 -37.00
N GLU A 14 8.47 -7.46 -35.88
CA GLU A 14 7.86 -8.78 -35.78
C GLU A 14 6.34 -8.65 -35.91
N VAL A 15 5.76 -9.39 -36.88
CA VAL A 15 4.32 -9.45 -37.03
C VAL A 15 3.80 -10.68 -36.32
N ILE A 16 3.03 -10.46 -35.25
CA ILE A 16 2.39 -11.52 -34.49
C ILE A 16 0.91 -11.57 -34.88
N ASP A 17 0.48 -12.63 -35.54
CA ASP A 17 -0.93 -12.83 -35.94
C ASP A 17 -1.87 -13.08 -34.75
N ALA A 18 -1.32 -13.52 -33.63
CA ALA A 18 -2.09 -13.71 -32.40
C ALA A 18 -2.45 -12.35 -31.78
N LYS A 19 -3.76 -12.12 -31.56
CA LYS A 19 -4.27 -10.94 -30.85
C LYS A 19 -3.98 -11.07 -29.35
N LEU A 20 -2.73 -10.93 -28.97
CA LEU A 20 -2.29 -11.01 -27.59
C LEU A 20 -2.83 -9.83 -26.77
N ARG A 21 -3.30 -10.14 -25.58
CA ARG A 21 -3.74 -9.12 -24.61
C ARG A 21 -2.94 -9.29 -23.34
N TYR A 22 -2.48 -8.20 -22.81
CA TYR A 22 -1.74 -8.16 -21.54
C TYR A 22 -2.55 -7.38 -20.50
N PRO A 23 -3.66 -7.96 -20.00
CA PRO A 23 -4.51 -7.25 -19.04
C PRO A 23 -3.72 -6.93 -17.76
N ASN A 24 -3.98 -5.75 -17.21
CA ASN A 24 -3.32 -5.25 -15.99
C ASN A 24 -1.78 -5.15 -16.10
N THR A 25 -1.27 -4.95 -17.32
CA THR A 25 0.17 -4.79 -17.56
C THR A 25 0.38 -3.44 -18.27
N ALA A 26 1.22 -2.59 -17.69
CA ALA A 26 1.72 -1.40 -18.35
C ALA A 26 2.94 -1.77 -19.17
N LEU A 27 3.00 -1.33 -20.41
CA LEU A 27 4.12 -1.55 -21.32
C LEU A 27 4.75 -0.21 -21.64
N LEU A 28 6.06 -0.12 -21.57
CA LEU A 28 6.85 1.01 -22.02
C LEU A 28 7.53 0.64 -23.34
N TYR A 29 7.17 1.35 -24.40
CA TYR A 29 7.84 1.28 -25.68
C TYR A 29 8.75 2.50 -25.83
N ILE A 30 10.00 2.28 -26.21
CA ILE A 30 10.97 3.35 -26.43
C ILE A 30 11.65 3.14 -27.76
N GLU A 31 11.67 4.19 -28.56
CA GLU A 31 12.40 4.25 -29.83
C GLU A 31 13.45 5.37 -29.72
N PHE A 32 14.67 5.08 -30.10
CA PHE A 32 15.76 6.04 -30.11
C PHE A 32 16.70 5.82 -31.30
N ASP A 33 17.31 6.89 -31.75
CA ASP A 33 18.33 6.84 -32.78
C ASP A 33 19.69 6.49 -32.15
N SER A 34 20.22 5.31 -32.49
CA SER A 34 21.46 4.80 -31.95
C SER A 34 22.68 5.69 -32.31
N SER A 35 22.58 6.49 -33.37
CA SER A 35 23.65 7.41 -33.76
C SER A 35 23.88 8.52 -32.74
N GLN A 36 22.85 8.92 -32.01
CA GLN A 36 22.91 9.92 -30.95
C GLN A 36 23.58 9.39 -29.66
N PHE A 37 23.71 8.07 -29.53
CA PHE A 37 24.26 7.39 -28.34
C PHE A 37 25.54 6.61 -28.69
N ASN A 38 26.23 6.97 -29.75
CA ASN A 38 27.47 6.29 -30.19
C ASN A 38 27.31 4.76 -30.36
N GLY A 39 26.15 4.31 -30.81
CA GLY A 39 25.85 2.89 -30.97
C GLY A 39 25.55 2.13 -29.66
N SER A 40 25.52 2.79 -28.52
CA SER A 40 25.20 2.18 -27.23
C SER A 40 23.72 2.30 -26.92
N ILE A 41 23.19 1.34 -26.16
CA ILE A 41 21.83 1.43 -25.61
C ILE A 41 21.86 2.37 -24.41
N PRO A 42 21.04 3.45 -24.40
CA PRO A 42 21.00 4.36 -23.28
C PRO A 42 20.44 3.66 -22.03
N GLN A 43 20.95 4.06 -20.88
CA GLN A 43 20.38 3.62 -19.60
C GLN A 43 19.06 4.34 -19.35
N ILE A 44 17.99 3.59 -19.21
CA ILE A 44 16.63 4.11 -19.07
C ILE A 44 16.18 3.90 -17.63
N SER A 45 15.69 4.96 -17.00
CA SER A 45 15.02 4.92 -15.71
C SER A 45 13.66 5.59 -15.82
N CYS A 46 12.67 5.07 -15.12
CA CYS A 46 11.35 5.65 -15.04
C CYS A 46 10.80 5.54 -13.62
N GLU A 47 9.94 6.45 -13.25
CA GLU A 47 9.19 6.42 -12.00
C GLU A 47 7.75 5.97 -12.31
N PRO A 48 7.44 4.67 -12.22
CA PRO A 48 6.10 4.19 -12.53
C PRO A 48 5.16 4.41 -11.33
N ARG A 49 3.93 4.81 -11.60
CA ARG A 49 2.83 4.63 -10.65
C ARG A 49 2.41 3.16 -10.71
N GLY A 50 3.00 2.36 -9.83
CA GLY A 50 2.78 0.92 -9.77
C GLY A 50 1.38 0.60 -9.30
N ARG A 51 0.96 -0.51 -9.61
CA ARG A 51 -0.28 -1.28 -9.48
C ARG A 51 -1.55 -0.53 -8.99
N VAL A 52 -2.59 -0.62 -9.83
CA VAL A 52 -3.97 -0.27 -9.44
C VAL A 52 -4.49 -1.33 -8.47
N ILE A 53 -5.02 -0.92 -7.34
CA ILE A 53 -5.54 -1.77 -6.27
C ILE A 53 -6.97 -1.41 -5.90
N ARG A 54 -7.60 -2.20 -5.04
CA ARG A 54 -8.94 -1.93 -4.52
C ARG A 54 -8.87 -0.84 -3.46
N VAL A 55 -9.61 0.24 -3.69
CA VAL A 55 -9.81 1.34 -2.73
C VAL A 55 -11.30 1.57 -2.53
N PRO A 56 -11.76 2.15 -1.42
CA PRO A 56 -13.16 2.52 -1.26
C PRO A 56 -13.69 3.33 -2.44
N ASP A 57 -14.92 3.07 -2.87
CA ASP A 57 -15.56 3.84 -3.94
C ASP A 57 -15.71 5.33 -3.61
N THR A 58 -15.81 5.64 -2.31
CA THR A 58 -15.89 7.00 -1.74
C THR A 58 -14.54 7.70 -1.59
N TYR A 59 -13.42 7.02 -1.84
CA TYR A 59 -12.08 7.55 -1.70
C TYR A 59 -11.57 8.18 -2.99
N ASP A 60 -11.02 9.38 -2.91
CA ASP A 60 -10.27 10.01 -4.00
C ASP A 60 -8.77 9.96 -3.69
N PRO A 61 -7.99 9.14 -4.41
CA PRO A 61 -6.55 9.00 -4.17
C PRO A 61 -5.72 10.25 -4.50
N GLU A 62 -6.17 11.08 -5.43
CA GLU A 62 -5.43 12.29 -5.82
C GLU A 62 -5.52 13.37 -4.75
N THR A 63 -6.70 13.55 -4.18
CA THR A 63 -6.93 14.52 -3.09
C THR A 63 -6.83 13.90 -1.71
N ARG A 64 -6.69 12.58 -1.61
CA ARG A 64 -6.67 11.79 -0.36
C ARG A 64 -7.89 12.02 0.52
N SER A 65 -9.04 12.28 -0.10
CA SER A 65 -10.27 12.62 0.58
C SER A 65 -11.28 11.48 0.51
N TYR A 66 -12.13 11.43 1.52
CA TYR A 66 -13.22 10.45 1.64
C TYR A 66 -14.55 11.21 1.64
N SER A 67 -15.46 10.86 0.73
CA SER A 67 -16.74 11.54 0.57
C SER A 67 -17.92 10.63 0.92
N GLY A 68 -18.85 11.16 1.72
CA GLY A 68 -20.06 10.43 2.08
C GLY A 68 -19.82 9.24 3.02
N THR A 69 -20.82 8.40 3.16
CA THR A 69 -20.76 7.17 3.98
C THR A 69 -20.33 6.00 3.11
N TRP A 70 -19.21 5.38 3.46
CA TRP A 70 -18.77 4.17 2.77
C TRP A 70 -19.61 2.96 3.15
N THR A 71 -20.15 2.27 2.16
CA THR A 71 -20.98 1.06 2.34
C THR A 71 -20.17 -0.24 2.24
N GLY A 72 -18.85 -0.15 2.08
CA GLY A 72 -17.97 -1.30 1.91
C GLY A 72 -17.74 -1.71 0.46
N ALA A 73 -18.17 -0.89 -0.50
CA ALA A 73 -17.91 -1.08 -1.92
C ALA A 73 -16.51 -0.55 -2.31
N PHE A 74 -15.94 -1.14 -3.35
CA PHE A 74 -14.58 -0.82 -3.81
C PHE A 74 -14.59 -0.43 -5.28
N LYS A 75 -13.65 0.44 -5.64
CA LYS A 75 -13.23 0.73 -7.02
C LYS A 75 -11.75 0.43 -7.20
N TRP A 76 -11.31 0.37 -8.45
CA TRP A 76 -9.90 0.21 -8.80
C TRP A 76 -9.26 1.58 -8.99
N ALA A 77 -8.19 1.86 -8.25
CA ALA A 77 -7.40 3.07 -8.39
C ALA A 77 -5.97 2.85 -7.92
N TRP A 78 -5.07 3.72 -8.33
CA TRP A 78 -3.73 3.78 -7.75
C TRP A 78 -3.78 4.53 -6.42
N THR A 79 -3.05 4.04 -5.44
CA THR A 79 -2.81 4.74 -4.18
C THR A 79 -1.51 4.23 -3.54
N ASP A 80 -0.86 5.08 -2.78
CA ASP A 80 0.26 4.76 -1.91
C ASP A 80 -0.14 4.66 -0.43
N ASN A 81 -1.44 4.62 -0.14
CA ASN A 81 -1.94 4.43 1.22
C ASN A 81 -1.67 3.00 1.70
N PRO A 82 -0.88 2.82 2.79
CA PRO A 82 -0.44 1.50 3.24
C PRO A 82 -1.59 0.59 3.69
N ALA A 83 -2.69 1.13 4.21
CA ALA A 83 -3.83 0.33 4.63
C ALA A 83 -4.53 -0.36 3.45
N TRP A 84 -4.73 0.34 2.33
CA TRP A 84 -5.34 -0.25 1.14
C TRP A 84 -4.41 -1.22 0.43
N ILE A 85 -3.10 -1.00 0.53
CA ILE A 85 -2.09 -1.95 0.05
C ILE A 85 -2.17 -3.26 0.85
N ILE A 86 -2.30 -3.20 2.19
CA ILE A 86 -2.51 -4.40 3.03
C ILE A 86 -3.79 -5.12 2.63
N TYR A 87 -4.90 -4.39 2.43
CA TYR A 87 -6.15 -4.99 1.98
C TYR A 87 -5.95 -5.78 0.68
N ASP A 88 -5.32 -5.17 -0.32
CA ASP A 88 -5.08 -5.82 -1.60
C ASP A 88 -4.13 -7.01 -1.49
N LEU A 89 -3.09 -6.93 -0.65
CA LEU A 89 -2.19 -8.07 -0.38
C LEU A 89 -2.93 -9.26 0.23
N VAL A 90 -3.95 -9.03 1.05
CA VAL A 90 -4.76 -10.13 1.62
C VAL A 90 -5.69 -10.75 0.58
N VAL A 91 -6.34 -9.94 -0.27
CA VAL A 91 -7.42 -10.42 -1.14
C VAL A 91 -7.02 -10.66 -2.61
N SER A 92 -5.79 -10.34 -2.99
CA SER A 92 -5.31 -10.52 -4.37
C SER A 92 -4.88 -11.96 -4.61
N ASP A 93 -5.48 -12.63 -5.59
CA ASP A 93 -5.14 -14.01 -5.98
C ASP A 93 -3.73 -14.12 -6.56
N ARG A 94 -3.35 -13.13 -7.37
CA ARG A 94 -2.08 -13.18 -8.12
C ARG A 94 -0.88 -12.72 -7.30
N PHE A 95 -1.06 -11.70 -6.48
CA PHE A 95 0.05 -10.99 -5.80
C PHE A 95 -0.05 -11.05 -4.28
N GLY A 96 -0.99 -11.82 -3.74
CA GLY A 96 -1.26 -11.88 -2.32
C GLY A 96 -1.79 -13.22 -1.85
N LEU A 97 -2.64 -13.18 -0.84
CA LEU A 97 -3.18 -14.35 -0.16
C LEU A 97 -4.57 -14.77 -0.64
N GLY A 98 -5.09 -14.16 -1.72
CA GLY A 98 -6.46 -14.37 -2.20
C GLY A 98 -6.81 -15.83 -2.53
N HIS A 99 -5.80 -16.66 -2.85
CA HIS A 99 -5.98 -18.10 -3.03
C HIS A 99 -6.30 -18.86 -1.71
N ARG A 100 -6.14 -18.23 -0.55
CA ARG A 100 -6.43 -18.80 0.78
C ARG A 100 -7.40 -17.97 1.59
N LEU A 101 -7.41 -16.66 1.39
CA LEU A 101 -8.20 -15.70 2.15
C LEU A 101 -9.12 -14.93 1.22
N THR A 102 -10.25 -14.51 1.74
CA THR A 102 -11.24 -13.71 1.01
C THR A 102 -11.40 -12.35 1.67
N ALA A 103 -12.22 -11.48 1.09
CA ALA A 103 -12.57 -10.19 1.67
C ALA A 103 -13.29 -10.31 3.04
N ALA A 104 -13.83 -11.48 3.37
CA ALA A 104 -14.43 -11.76 4.70
C ALA A 104 -13.36 -11.97 5.78
N ASN A 105 -12.12 -12.32 5.38
CA ASN A 105 -11.04 -12.60 6.31
C ASN A 105 -10.16 -11.38 6.63
N ILE A 106 -10.62 -10.18 6.34
CA ILE A 106 -9.95 -8.93 6.70
C ILE A 106 -10.95 -7.90 7.19
N ASP A 107 -10.67 -7.30 8.34
CA ASP A 107 -11.49 -6.21 8.88
C ASP A 107 -11.25 -4.90 8.12
N LYS A 108 -12.02 -4.75 7.04
CA LYS A 108 -11.97 -3.56 6.20
C LYS A 108 -12.40 -2.27 6.90
N TRP A 109 -13.22 -2.37 7.96
CA TRP A 109 -13.73 -1.19 8.67
C TRP A 109 -12.66 -0.56 9.54
N THR A 110 -11.93 -1.37 10.29
CA THR A 110 -10.76 -0.89 11.03
C THR A 110 -9.68 -0.37 10.08
N LEU A 111 -9.44 -1.05 8.95
CA LEU A 111 -8.52 -0.56 7.92
C LEU A 111 -8.95 0.79 7.33
N TYR A 112 -10.24 1.04 7.18
CA TYR A 112 -10.76 2.33 6.71
C TYR A 112 -10.36 3.48 7.64
N GLN A 113 -10.46 3.27 8.97
CA GLN A 113 -10.01 4.26 9.96
C GLN A 113 -8.49 4.48 9.90
N VAL A 114 -7.74 3.40 9.79
CA VAL A 114 -6.27 3.47 9.62
C VAL A 114 -5.91 4.21 8.32
N ALA A 115 -6.61 3.94 7.23
CA ALA A 115 -6.39 4.60 5.95
C ALA A 115 -6.64 6.11 6.03
N GLN A 116 -7.73 6.52 6.67
CA GLN A 116 -8.01 7.94 6.90
C GLN A 116 -6.91 8.60 7.74
N TYR A 117 -6.39 7.89 8.75
CA TYR A 117 -5.29 8.39 9.58
C TYR A 117 -3.98 8.52 8.79
N CYS A 118 -3.69 7.58 7.88
CA CYS A 118 -2.53 7.66 6.99
C CYS A 118 -2.60 8.84 6.04
N ASP A 119 -3.79 9.17 5.54
CA ASP A 119 -4.00 10.26 4.58
C ASP A 119 -4.08 11.65 5.23
N GLN A 120 -4.10 11.75 6.58
CA GLN A 120 -4.07 13.04 7.24
C GLN A 120 -2.81 13.82 6.86
N MET A 121 -2.99 15.06 6.43
CA MET A 121 -1.88 15.94 6.11
C MET A 121 -1.20 16.42 7.40
N VAL A 122 0.10 16.29 7.44
CA VAL A 122 0.96 16.72 8.56
C VAL A 122 2.06 17.64 8.04
N PRO A 123 2.66 18.51 8.88
CA PRO A 123 3.80 19.31 8.47
C PRO A 123 4.94 18.43 7.92
N ASP A 124 5.53 18.83 6.79
CA ASP A 124 6.59 18.06 6.10
C ASP A 124 7.98 18.13 6.78
N GLY A 125 8.10 18.90 7.86
CA GLY A 125 9.34 19.06 8.64
C GLY A 125 10.44 19.84 7.93
N LYS A 126 10.19 20.38 6.72
CA LYS A 126 11.18 21.13 5.93
C LYS A 126 11.19 22.62 6.24
N GLY A 127 10.33 23.08 7.13
CA GLY A 127 10.09 24.50 7.44
C GLY A 127 9.08 25.14 6.47
N GLY A 128 8.37 26.18 6.93
CA GLY A 128 7.27 26.79 6.19
C GLY A 128 5.94 26.06 6.37
N ASP A 129 5.01 26.27 5.43
CA ASP A 129 3.64 25.76 5.49
C ASP A 129 3.44 24.47 4.66
N GLY A 130 4.53 23.79 4.30
CA GLY A 130 4.50 22.53 3.55
C GLY A 130 3.88 21.40 4.35
N THR A 131 3.04 20.60 3.69
CA THR A 131 2.41 19.43 4.29
C THR A 131 2.59 18.19 3.44
N GLU A 132 2.61 17.03 4.08
CA GLU A 132 2.68 15.72 3.44
C GLU A 132 1.69 14.75 4.09
N PRO A 133 1.28 13.66 3.41
CA PRO A 133 0.50 12.61 4.05
C PRO A 133 1.27 12.00 5.21
N ARG A 134 0.55 11.70 6.29
CA ARG A 134 1.16 11.14 7.51
C ARG A 134 1.97 9.88 7.25
N TYR A 135 1.44 8.95 6.44
CA TYR A 135 2.12 7.70 6.06
C TYR A 135 1.81 7.35 4.62
N THR A 136 2.85 7.04 3.87
CA THR A 136 2.78 6.54 2.49
C THR A 136 3.62 5.27 2.35
N CYS A 137 3.28 4.46 1.37
CA CYS A 137 4.00 3.24 1.06
C CYS A 137 4.31 3.16 -0.43
N ASN A 138 5.59 3.25 -0.75
CA ASN A 138 6.13 3.04 -2.09
C ASN A 138 7.23 2.00 -1.98
N VAL A 139 6.92 0.74 -2.31
CA VAL A 139 7.82 -0.39 -2.12
C VAL A 139 7.81 -1.30 -3.33
N TYR A 140 8.96 -1.87 -3.64
CA TYR A 140 9.12 -2.93 -4.61
C TYR A 140 9.60 -4.20 -3.92
N ILE A 141 8.74 -5.21 -3.88
CA ILE A 141 9.03 -6.51 -3.25
C ILE A 141 9.59 -7.43 -4.33
N GLN A 142 10.85 -7.80 -4.22
CA GLN A 142 11.55 -8.69 -5.14
C GLN A 142 11.62 -10.13 -4.62
N ASP A 143 11.77 -10.28 -3.31
CA ASP A 143 11.99 -11.56 -2.68
C ASP A 143 10.68 -12.21 -2.22
N ARG A 144 10.69 -13.55 -2.24
CA ARG A 144 9.59 -14.34 -1.69
C ARG A 144 9.75 -14.42 -0.17
N ASN A 145 8.96 -13.66 0.56
CA ASN A 145 8.90 -13.69 2.02
C ASN A 145 7.63 -14.40 2.50
N ASP A 146 7.63 -14.81 3.78
CA ASP A 146 6.42 -15.33 4.38
C ASP A 146 5.38 -14.21 4.59
N ALA A 147 4.10 -14.58 4.50
CA ALA A 147 3.00 -13.62 4.52
C ALA A 147 2.90 -12.83 5.83
N TYR A 148 3.19 -13.47 6.96
CA TYR A 148 3.12 -12.82 8.27
C TYR A 148 4.17 -11.71 8.38
N THR A 149 5.41 -12.01 7.95
CA THR A 149 6.49 -11.02 7.94
C THR A 149 6.14 -9.82 7.06
N VAL A 150 5.63 -10.06 5.85
CA VAL A 150 5.21 -8.98 4.94
C VAL A 150 4.11 -8.12 5.57
N LEU A 151 3.05 -8.72 6.10
CA LEU A 151 1.96 -7.97 6.72
C LEU A 151 2.41 -7.17 7.95
N ARG A 152 3.31 -7.73 8.76
CA ARG A 152 3.91 -7.04 9.90
C ARG A 152 4.74 -5.83 9.46
N ASP A 153 5.56 -6.01 8.43
CA ASP A 153 6.43 -4.94 7.92
C ASP A 153 5.59 -3.80 7.30
N PHE A 154 4.49 -4.13 6.63
CA PHE A 154 3.54 -3.12 6.14
C PHE A 154 2.80 -2.41 7.28
N ALA A 155 2.41 -3.12 8.34
CA ALA A 155 1.79 -2.49 9.51
C ALA A 155 2.76 -1.54 10.23
N ALA A 156 4.05 -1.84 10.24
CA ALA A 156 5.06 -0.98 10.82
C ALA A 156 5.16 0.40 10.14
N ILE A 157 4.77 0.52 8.86
CA ILE A 157 4.78 1.79 8.13
C ILE A 157 3.91 2.85 8.83
N PHE A 158 2.73 2.46 9.33
CA PHE A 158 1.83 3.35 10.07
C PHE A 158 1.91 3.15 11.60
N ARG A 159 3.02 2.61 12.10
CA ARG A 159 3.24 2.32 13.53
C ARG A 159 2.14 1.44 14.12
N GLY A 160 1.72 0.46 13.34
CA GLY A 160 0.65 -0.45 13.69
C GLY A 160 1.11 -1.87 13.90
N MET A 161 0.13 -2.72 14.12
CA MET A 161 0.28 -4.16 14.17
C MET A 161 -0.86 -4.84 13.42
N THR A 162 -0.58 -6.05 12.94
CA THR A 162 -1.58 -6.95 12.40
C THR A 162 -1.67 -8.20 13.26
N TYR A 163 -2.87 -8.69 13.47
CA TYR A 163 -3.09 -9.96 14.17
C TYR A 163 -4.30 -10.68 13.60
N TRP A 164 -4.37 -11.96 13.88
CA TRP A 164 -5.51 -12.80 13.53
C TRP A 164 -6.50 -12.84 14.70
N GLY A 165 -7.73 -12.38 14.49
CA GLY A 165 -8.76 -12.36 15.51
C GLY A 165 -10.15 -12.52 14.91
N GLY A 166 -10.97 -13.43 15.43
CA GLY A 166 -12.33 -13.66 14.97
C GLY A 166 -12.44 -14.05 13.49
N ASP A 167 -11.55 -14.92 13.00
CA ASP A 167 -11.43 -15.34 11.62
C ASP A 167 -11.08 -14.22 10.61
N GLN A 168 -10.55 -13.12 11.12
CA GLN A 168 -10.15 -11.98 10.31
C GLN A 168 -8.74 -11.52 10.65
N ILE A 169 -8.05 -10.96 9.66
CA ILE A 169 -6.86 -10.14 9.85
C ILE A 169 -7.34 -8.75 10.26
N VAL A 170 -6.92 -8.33 11.44
CA VAL A 170 -7.18 -6.99 11.99
C VAL A 170 -5.88 -6.21 11.96
N ALA A 171 -5.92 -4.99 11.43
CA ALA A 171 -4.80 -4.06 11.49
C ALA A 171 -5.17 -2.89 12.40
N LEU A 172 -4.31 -2.60 13.36
CA LEU A 172 -4.44 -1.48 14.29
C LEU A 172 -3.29 -0.52 14.10
N ALA A 173 -3.54 0.76 14.27
CA ALA A 173 -2.53 1.81 14.33
C ALA A 173 -2.50 2.45 15.72
N ASP A 174 -1.32 2.91 16.13
CA ASP A 174 -1.18 3.76 17.30
C ASP A 174 -1.60 5.19 16.92
N MET A 175 -2.91 5.45 17.10
CA MET A 175 -3.55 6.71 16.74
C MET A 175 -4.46 7.19 17.88
N PRO A 176 -4.69 8.50 18.01
CA PRO A 176 -5.66 9.03 18.94
C PRO A 176 -7.04 8.42 18.69
N ARG A 177 -7.69 7.96 19.76
CA ARG A 177 -9.03 7.38 19.72
C ARG A 177 -9.91 8.03 20.76
N ASP A 178 -11.18 8.05 20.50
CA ASP A 178 -12.17 8.41 21.50
C ASP A 178 -12.15 7.44 22.67
N VAL A 179 -12.66 7.88 23.81
CA VAL A 179 -12.74 7.07 25.02
C VAL A 179 -13.71 5.92 24.78
N ASP A 180 -13.19 4.69 24.72
CA ASP A 180 -14.01 3.48 24.53
C ASP A 180 -14.93 3.22 25.74
N TYR A 181 -14.44 3.48 26.96
CA TYR A 181 -15.20 3.28 28.18
C TYR A 181 -14.71 4.18 29.32
N SER A 182 -15.65 4.75 30.06
CA SER A 182 -15.37 5.57 31.22
C SER A 182 -15.69 4.84 32.54
N TYR A 183 -14.69 4.59 33.35
CA TYR A 183 -14.86 3.98 34.66
C TYR A 183 -15.16 5.04 35.70
N THR A 184 -16.27 4.89 36.38
CA THR A 184 -16.70 5.76 37.48
C THR A 184 -16.92 4.94 38.74
N ARG A 185 -17.07 5.59 39.90
CA ARG A 185 -17.39 4.88 41.14
C ARG A 185 -18.70 4.11 41.07
N ALA A 186 -19.59 4.51 40.16
CA ALA A 186 -20.91 3.88 40.04
C ALA A 186 -20.87 2.57 39.25
N ASN A 187 -19.89 2.42 38.31
CA ASN A 187 -19.79 1.23 37.44
C ASN A 187 -18.60 0.31 37.79
N VAL A 188 -17.89 0.61 38.89
CA VAL A 188 -16.80 -0.24 39.40
C VAL A 188 -17.28 -0.97 40.67
N VAL A 189 -16.96 -2.26 40.76
CA VAL A 189 -17.35 -3.09 41.92
C VAL A 189 -16.77 -2.49 43.23
N GLY A 190 -17.65 -2.18 44.16
CA GLY A 190 -17.33 -1.55 45.45
C GLY A 190 -16.85 -0.09 45.34
N GLY A 191 -16.90 0.53 44.13
CA GLY A 191 -16.55 1.92 43.91
C GLY A 191 -15.09 2.28 44.22
N ARG A 192 -14.20 1.29 44.30
CA ARG A 192 -12.79 1.48 44.69
C ARG A 192 -11.87 1.36 43.49
N PHE A 193 -10.96 2.31 43.38
CA PHE A 193 -9.84 2.26 42.43
C PHE A 193 -8.54 2.05 43.19
N THR A 194 -7.73 1.10 42.74
CA THR A 194 -6.37 0.92 43.25
C THR A 194 -5.38 1.46 42.22
N TYR A 195 -4.54 2.39 42.63
CA TYR A 195 -3.52 2.97 41.79
C TYR A 195 -2.18 2.35 42.09
N SER A 196 -1.51 1.84 41.08
CA SER A 196 -0.12 1.37 41.21
C SER A 196 0.72 2.00 40.09
N SER A 197 1.93 2.37 40.40
CA SER A 197 2.90 2.89 39.42
C SER A 197 4.20 2.15 39.51
N SER A 198 4.86 1.97 38.38
CA SER A 198 6.25 1.49 38.33
C SER A 198 7.23 2.66 38.31
N THR A 199 8.34 2.52 39.00
CA THR A 199 9.43 3.49 38.89
C THR A 199 10.30 3.18 37.67
N THR A 200 11.10 4.16 37.24
CA THR A 200 12.06 3.98 36.11
C THR A 200 13.02 2.80 36.36
N LYS A 201 13.31 2.46 37.62
CA LYS A 201 14.14 1.31 38.01
C LYS A 201 13.51 -0.06 37.75
N THR A 202 12.20 -0.13 37.58
CA THR A 202 11.47 -1.39 37.30
C THR A 202 11.12 -1.57 35.83
N ARG A 203 11.56 -0.65 34.95
CA ARG A 203 11.32 -0.71 33.49
C ARG A 203 12.49 -1.33 32.72
N TYR A 204 13.59 -1.73 33.40
CA TYR A 204 14.77 -2.36 32.80
C TYR A 204 15.07 -3.69 33.51
#